data_5e2c96d5d09e83b8df321d266f921db4
#
_entry.id   5e2c96d5d09e83b8df321d266f921db4
#
_cell.length_a   1.000
_cell.length_b   1.000
_cell.length_c   1.000
_cell.angle_alpha   90.00
_cell.angle_beta   90.00
_cell.angle_gamma   90.00
#
_symmetry.space_group_name_H-M   'P 1'
#
loop_
_entity.id
_entity.type
_entity.pdbx_description
1 polymer ?
#
loop_
_entity_poly.entity_id
_entity_poly.type
_entity_poly.pdbx_seq_one_letter_code
_entity_poly.pdbx_strand_id
1 'polypeptide(L)'
;MSQATELESDNSNIFDTLVVGAGAAGIGVGISLAHSGVGNFVIIDRGSVGSSFASWPDETRFITPSFPSNSIGMLDLNSIAVGVSPAYNMRIEHPTGSEYAQHLQDLAEFFELPMRENAEVTEISHQ
;
A
#
# COMPACT_ATOMS: atom_id res chain seq x y z
N MET A 1 -28.05 -10.34 -8.94
CA MET A 1 -27.83 -9.99 -7.54
C MET A 1 -29.14 -9.55 -6.90
N SER A 2 -29.42 -10.02 -5.72
CA SER A 2 -30.66 -9.70 -5.03
C SER A 2 -30.59 -8.33 -4.35
N GLN A 3 -31.75 -7.74 -4.08
CA GLN A 3 -31.86 -6.48 -3.34
C GLN A 3 -31.26 -6.59 -1.95
N ALA A 4 -31.48 -7.73 -1.28
CA ALA A 4 -30.90 -7.97 0.05
C ALA A 4 -29.36 -7.94 0.02
N THR A 5 -28.76 -8.51 -1.03
CA THR A 5 -27.30 -8.49 -1.21
C THR A 5 -26.81 -7.06 -1.41
N GLU A 6 -27.52 -6.25 -2.16
CA GLU A 6 -27.13 -4.85 -2.37
C GLU A 6 -27.19 -4.05 -1.08
N LEU A 7 -28.22 -4.25 -0.27
CA LEU A 7 -28.33 -3.59 1.03
C LEU A 7 -27.21 -4.01 2.00
N GLU A 8 -26.88 -5.29 2.01
CA GLU A 8 -25.76 -5.80 2.80
C GLU A 8 -24.44 -5.21 2.32
N SER A 9 -24.27 -5.10 0.99
CA SER A 9 -23.10 -4.47 0.39
C SER A 9 -22.96 -3.02 0.83
N ASP A 10 -24.09 -2.27 0.89
CA ASP A 10 -24.07 -0.88 1.35
C ASP A 10 -23.57 -0.79 2.79
N ASN A 11 -24.05 -1.65 3.67
CA ASN A 11 -23.58 -1.68 5.06
C ASN A 11 -22.12 -2.10 5.17
N SER A 12 -21.70 -3.09 4.38
CA SER A 12 -20.31 -3.56 4.35
C SER A 12 -19.36 -2.56 3.71
N ASN A 13 -19.90 -1.54 3.02
CA ASN A 13 -19.12 -0.49 2.37
C ASN A 13 -19.04 0.79 3.19
N ILE A 14 -19.42 0.74 4.46
CA ILE A 14 -19.24 1.86 5.38
C ILE A 14 -17.98 1.61 6.19
N PHE A 15 -16.98 2.43 5.96
CA PHE A 15 -15.67 2.30 6.60
C PHE A 15 -15.39 3.51 7.48
N ASP A 16 -14.68 3.29 8.57
CA ASP A 16 -14.21 4.39 9.42
C ASP A 16 -13.15 5.22 8.70
N THR A 17 -12.36 4.58 7.87
CA THR A 17 -11.27 5.24 7.14
C THR A 17 -11.16 4.67 5.74
N LEU A 18 -11.06 5.56 4.77
CA LEU A 18 -10.71 5.22 3.40
C LEU A 18 -9.33 5.78 3.09
N VAL A 19 -8.47 4.94 2.55
CA VAL A 19 -7.15 5.36 2.05
C VAL A 19 -7.22 5.36 0.53
N VAL A 20 -7.07 6.51 -0.09
CA VAL A 20 -7.15 6.62 -1.54
C VAL A 20 -5.74 6.62 -2.11
N GLY A 21 -5.42 5.56 -2.83
CA GLY A 21 -4.11 5.33 -3.43
C GLY A 21 -3.35 4.21 -2.73
N ALA A 22 -2.87 3.24 -3.52
CA ALA A 22 -2.11 2.09 -3.03
C ALA A 22 -0.63 2.17 -3.47
N GLY A 23 -0.06 3.36 -3.39
CA GLY A 23 1.37 3.59 -3.55
C GLY A 23 2.10 3.43 -2.23
N ALA A 24 3.31 3.94 -2.15
CA ALA A 24 4.13 3.85 -0.95
C ALA A 24 3.43 4.47 0.27
N ALA A 25 2.87 5.66 0.12
CA ALA A 25 2.19 6.35 1.21
C ALA A 25 0.93 5.60 1.67
N GLY A 26 0.10 5.17 0.72
CA GLY A 26 -1.15 4.46 1.05
C GLY A 26 -0.91 3.13 1.74
N ILE A 27 0.04 2.34 1.27
CA ILE A 27 0.39 1.08 1.90
C ILE A 27 1.00 1.33 3.29
N GLY A 28 1.87 2.34 3.42
CA GLY A 28 2.44 2.72 4.71
C GLY A 28 1.37 3.13 5.72
N VAL A 29 0.41 3.94 5.31
CA VAL A 29 -0.73 4.34 6.16
C VAL A 29 -1.55 3.11 6.55
N GLY A 30 -1.81 2.20 5.61
CA GLY A 30 -2.53 0.96 5.89
C GLY A 30 -1.85 0.12 6.96
N ILE A 31 -0.52 -0.03 6.88
CA ILE A 31 0.24 -0.74 7.90
C ILE A 31 0.11 -0.05 9.26
N SER A 32 0.20 1.28 9.28
CA SER A 32 0.05 2.05 10.51
C SER A 32 -1.34 1.91 11.12
N LEU A 33 -2.39 1.94 10.31
CA LEU A 33 -3.75 1.74 10.78
C LEU A 33 -3.92 0.35 11.40
N ALA A 34 -3.42 -0.67 10.72
CA ALA A 34 -3.47 -2.04 11.22
C ALA A 34 -2.75 -2.18 12.57
N HIS A 35 -1.55 -1.60 12.68
CA HIS A 35 -0.78 -1.63 13.93
C HIS A 35 -1.43 -0.84 15.05
N SER A 36 -2.22 0.18 14.71
CA SER A 36 -2.92 1.00 15.70
C SER A 36 -4.27 0.40 16.13
N GLY A 37 -4.62 -0.77 15.61
CA GLY A 37 -5.87 -1.44 15.96
C GLY A 37 -7.09 -0.91 15.22
N VAL A 38 -6.91 -0.10 14.18
CA VAL A 38 -8.02 0.35 13.34
C VAL A 38 -8.34 -0.77 12.35
N GLY A 39 -9.47 -1.44 12.54
CA GLY A 39 -9.82 -2.60 11.73
C GLY A 39 -10.75 -2.30 10.57
N ASN A 40 -11.50 -1.22 10.66
CA ASN A 40 -12.51 -0.90 9.65
C ASN A 40 -12.00 0.16 8.68
N PHE A 41 -11.08 -0.23 7.83
CA PHE A 41 -10.56 0.63 6.77
C PHE A 41 -10.41 -0.17 5.48
N VAL A 42 -10.27 0.55 4.37
CA VAL A 42 -9.95 -0.05 3.08
C VAL A 42 -9.05 0.90 2.30
N ILE A 43 -8.14 0.34 1.54
CA ILE A 43 -7.27 1.06 0.61
C ILE A 43 -7.86 0.88 -0.78
N ILE A 44 -8.09 1.97 -1.48
CA ILE A 44 -8.70 1.95 -2.82
C ILE A 44 -7.70 2.52 -3.82
N ASP A 45 -7.51 1.85 -4.94
CA ASP A 45 -6.67 2.34 -6.02
C ASP A 45 -7.35 2.12 -7.36
N ARG A 46 -7.18 3.08 -8.26
CA ARG A 46 -7.74 2.96 -9.62
C ARG A 46 -7.05 1.89 -10.45
N GLY A 47 -5.80 1.56 -10.10
CA GLY A 47 -5.05 0.49 -10.73
C GLY A 47 -4.76 -0.62 -9.73
N SER A 48 -3.51 -1.03 -9.67
CA SER A 48 -3.03 -2.04 -8.74
C SER A 48 -2.06 -1.45 -7.74
N VAL A 49 -1.76 -2.20 -6.68
CA VAL A 49 -0.77 -1.80 -5.69
C VAL A 49 0.56 -1.52 -6.37
N GLY A 50 1.09 -0.32 -6.16
CA GLY A 50 2.38 0.08 -6.70
C GLY A 50 2.40 0.39 -8.19
N SER A 51 1.24 0.56 -8.84
CA SER A 51 1.17 0.75 -10.29
C SER A 51 1.97 1.95 -10.79
N SER A 52 2.06 3.03 -10.02
CA SER A 52 2.88 4.19 -10.38
C SER A 52 4.35 3.83 -10.55
N PHE A 53 4.87 3.01 -9.65
CA PHE A 53 6.25 2.55 -9.72
C PHE A 53 6.44 1.56 -10.87
N ALA A 54 5.47 0.67 -11.06
CA ALA A 54 5.51 -0.31 -12.14
C ALA A 54 5.57 0.35 -13.53
N SER A 55 5.07 1.58 -13.66
CA SER A 55 5.08 2.31 -14.92
C SER A 55 6.37 3.10 -15.17
N TRP A 56 7.33 3.08 -14.25
CA TRP A 56 8.62 3.73 -14.47
C TRP A 56 9.38 3.04 -15.61
N PRO A 57 10.22 3.80 -16.35
CA PRO A 57 11.14 3.18 -17.31
C PRO A 57 12.00 2.10 -16.66
N ASP A 58 12.32 1.04 -17.41
CA ASP A 58 12.99 -0.14 -16.86
C ASP A 58 14.33 0.17 -16.21
N GLU A 59 15.06 1.17 -16.68
CA GLU A 59 16.37 1.53 -16.14
C GLU A 59 16.29 2.47 -14.93
N THR A 60 15.11 3.01 -14.64
CA THR A 60 14.97 3.96 -13.54
C THR A 60 15.03 3.24 -12.21
N ARG A 61 15.92 3.69 -11.34
CA ARG A 61 16.10 3.15 -10.00
C ARG A 61 15.98 4.26 -8.97
N PHE A 62 15.66 3.88 -7.75
CA PHE A 62 15.70 4.81 -6.63
C PHE A 62 17.13 5.32 -6.44
N ILE A 63 17.27 6.64 -6.32
CA ILE A 63 18.55 7.26 -6.01
C ILE A 63 18.87 7.03 -4.53
N THR A 64 17.87 7.09 -3.68
CA THR A 64 18.03 6.84 -2.25
C THR A 64 18.38 5.38 -2.01
N PRO A 65 19.42 5.08 -1.24
CA PRO A 65 19.80 3.72 -0.94
C PRO A 65 18.97 3.12 0.17
N SER A 66 18.72 1.83 0.08
CA SER A 66 18.16 1.04 1.17
C SER A 66 19.30 0.33 1.89
N PHE A 67 19.17 0.13 3.20
CA PHE A 67 20.23 -0.44 4.02
C PHE A 67 19.83 -1.77 4.63
N PRO A 68 20.62 -2.85 4.42
CA PRO A 68 20.27 -4.17 4.96
C PRO A 68 20.46 -4.28 6.47
N SER A 69 21.30 -3.43 7.07
CA SER A 69 21.56 -3.46 8.50
C SER A 69 20.83 -2.33 9.20
N ASN A 70 19.77 -2.67 9.88
CA ASN A 70 19.00 -1.71 10.65
C ASN A 70 18.91 -2.18 12.10
N SER A 71 20.06 -2.26 12.75
CA SER A 71 20.17 -2.80 14.11
C SER A 71 19.47 -1.93 15.17
N ILE A 72 19.09 -0.71 14.82
CA ILE A 72 18.41 0.20 15.74
C ILE A 72 16.96 0.43 15.37
N GLY A 73 16.41 -0.29 14.39
CA GLY A 73 15.04 -0.11 13.94
C GLY A 73 14.77 1.18 13.18
N MET A 74 15.83 1.86 12.70
CA MET A 74 15.66 3.08 11.91
C MET A 74 15.19 2.76 10.51
N LEU A 75 14.36 3.62 9.97
CA LEU A 75 13.91 3.51 8.59
C LEU A 75 14.95 4.15 7.66
N ASP A 76 15.21 3.51 6.52
CA ASP A 76 15.85 4.20 5.42
C ASP A 76 14.79 4.92 4.59
N LEU A 77 15.21 5.76 3.63
CA LEU A 77 14.28 6.61 2.89
C LEU A 77 13.33 5.84 1.98
N ASN A 78 13.61 4.57 1.72
CA ASN A 78 12.75 3.73 0.87
C ASN A 78 11.81 2.83 1.69
N SER A 79 11.92 2.89 3.01
CA SER A 79 11.09 2.08 3.91
C SER A 79 9.80 2.82 4.25
N ILE A 80 8.68 2.09 4.22
CA ILE A 80 7.39 2.66 4.57
C ILE A 80 6.92 2.25 5.98
N ALA A 81 7.65 1.36 6.61
CA ALA A 81 7.40 0.94 7.99
C ALA A 81 8.67 0.34 8.56
N VAL A 82 8.71 0.19 9.88
CA VAL A 82 9.84 -0.41 10.58
C VAL A 82 10.03 -1.86 10.14
N GLY A 83 11.24 -2.25 9.79
CA GLY A 83 11.58 -3.62 9.42
C GLY A 83 11.23 -4.02 7.99
N VAL A 84 10.80 -3.09 7.15
CA VAL A 84 10.39 -3.40 5.78
C VAL A 84 11.21 -2.67 4.72
N SER A 85 12.51 -2.53 4.96
CA SER A 85 13.41 -1.97 3.96
C SER A 85 13.53 -2.88 2.72
N PRO A 86 13.52 -2.33 1.49
CA PRO A 86 13.79 -3.12 0.29
C PRO A 86 15.11 -3.88 0.35
N ALA A 87 16.15 -3.30 0.95
CA ALA A 87 17.44 -3.97 1.09
C ALA A 87 17.34 -5.20 1.99
N TYR A 88 16.53 -5.13 3.02
CA TYR A 88 16.33 -6.24 3.94
C TYR A 88 15.42 -7.32 3.34
N ASN A 89 14.28 -6.90 2.77
CA ASN A 89 13.26 -7.84 2.27
C ASN A 89 13.61 -8.42 0.91
N MET A 90 14.23 -7.62 0.02
CA MET A 90 14.54 -8.04 -1.34
C MET A 90 16.03 -8.10 -1.63
N ARG A 91 16.86 -7.65 -0.71
CA ARG A 91 18.31 -7.53 -0.87
C ARG A 91 18.70 -6.62 -2.04
N ILE A 92 17.94 -5.54 -2.21
CA ILE A 92 18.17 -4.56 -3.27
C ILE A 92 18.38 -3.20 -2.62
N GLU A 93 19.53 -2.57 -2.90
CA GLU A 93 19.87 -1.27 -2.35
C GLU A 93 19.17 -0.12 -3.12
N HIS A 94 19.14 -0.23 -4.45
CA HIS A 94 18.48 0.74 -5.31
C HIS A 94 17.46 0.04 -6.19
N PRO A 95 16.21 -0.13 -5.72
CA PRO A 95 15.21 -0.86 -6.49
C PRO A 95 14.78 -0.11 -7.75
N THR A 96 14.46 -0.87 -8.79
CA THR A 96 13.74 -0.35 -9.95
C THR A 96 12.28 -0.08 -9.57
N GLY A 97 11.55 0.59 -10.45
CA GLY A 97 10.11 0.80 -10.25
C GLY A 97 9.36 -0.52 -10.10
N SER A 98 9.61 -1.48 -11.00
CA SER A 98 8.96 -2.80 -10.94
C SER A 98 9.30 -3.55 -9.67
N GLU A 99 10.55 -3.49 -9.23
CA GLU A 99 10.98 -4.13 -7.99
C GLU A 99 10.29 -3.51 -6.78
N TYR A 100 10.19 -2.18 -6.74
CA TYR A 100 9.51 -1.51 -5.63
C TYR A 100 8.00 -1.76 -5.64
N ALA A 101 7.38 -1.81 -6.83
CA ALA A 101 5.96 -2.17 -6.95
C ALA A 101 5.72 -3.57 -6.37
N GLN A 102 6.58 -4.54 -6.69
CA GLN A 102 6.49 -5.88 -6.15
C GLN A 102 6.66 -5.88 -4.63
N HIS A 103 7.58 -5.08 -4.13
CA HIS A 103 7.79 -4.92 -2.69
C HIS A 103 6.52 -4.44 -1.99
N LEU A 104 5.83 -3.43 -2.56
CA LEU A 104 4.58 -2.93 -2.02
C LEU A 104 3.47 -4.00 -2.06
N GLN A 105 3.39 -4.76 -3.13
CA GLN A 105 2.43 -5.85 -3.27
C GLN A 105 2.67 -6.92 -2.20
N ASP A 106 3.92 -7.30 -2.01
CA ASP A 106 4.31 -8.28 -1.00
C ASP A 106 3.97 -7.81 0.42
N LEU A 107 4.18 -6.52 0.70
CA LEU A 107 3.84 -5.94 2.00
C LEU A 107 2.32 -5.91 2.22
N ALA A 108 1.56 -5.52 1.20
CA ALA A 108 0.10 -5.49 1.30
C ALA A 108 -0.45 -6.90 1.60
N GLU A 109 0.11 -7.91 0.97
CA GLU A 109 -0.27 -9.31 1.20
C GLU A 109 0.18 -9.79 2.59
N PHE A 110 1.42 -9.51 2.96
CA PHE A 110 1.97 -9.93 4.25
C PHE A 110 1.18 -9.38 5.43
N PHE A 111 0.81 -8.11 5.36
CA PHE A 111 0.03 -7.47 6.42
C PHE A 111 -1.49 -7.65 6.24
N GLU A 112 -1.90 -8.39 5.23
CA GLU A 112 -3.31 -8.67 4.93
C GLU A 112 -4.15 -7.39 4.88
N LEU A 113 -3.63 -6.36 4.22
CA LEU A 113 -4.31 -5.07 4.13
C LEU A 113 -5.58 -5.17 3.29
N PRO A 114 -6.70 -4.63 3.77
CA PRO A 114 -7.94 -4.64 3.00
C PRO A 114 -7.81 -3.71 1.79
N MET A 115 -8.05 -4.25 0.60
CA MET A 115 -7.72 -3.60 -0.65
C MET A 115 -8.85 -3.69 -1.66
N ARG A 116 -9.07 -2.60 -2.40
CA ARG A 116 -9.90 -2.60 -3.59
C ARG A 116 -9.12 -2.00 -4.74
N GLU A 117 -8.63 -2.86 -5.60
CA GLU A 117 -7.92 -2.46 -6.82
C GLU A 117 -8.91 -2.23 -7.96
N ASN A 118 -8.48 -1.53 -8.98
CA ASN A 118 -9.28 -1.21 -10.18
C ASN A 118 -10.59 -0.49 -9.80
N ALA A 119 -10.53 0.35 -8.79
CA ALA A 119 -11.66 1.12 -8.29
C ALA A 119 -11.24 2.59 -8.17
N GLU A 120 -11.81 3.44 -9.01
CA GLU A 120 -11.46 4.85 -9.03
C GLU A 120 -12.44 5.66 -8.18
N VAL A 121 -11.89 6.49 -7.30
CA VAL A 121 -12.70 7.47 -6.55
C VAL A 121 -12.94 8.66 -7.46
N THR A 122 -14.19 8.91 -7.81
CA THR A 122 -14.57 9.98 -8.74
C THR A 122 -15.17 11.19 -8.05
N GLU A 123 -15.70 11.02 -6.85
CA GLU A 123 -16.33 12.11 -6.14
C GLU A 123 -16.25 11.89 -4.63
N ILE A 124 -16.01 12.98 -3.92
CA ILE A 124 -16.08 13.02 -2.46
C ILE A 124 -17.06 14.13 -2.11
N SER A 125 -18.11 13.78 -1.38
CA SER A 125 -19.11 14.76 -0.95
C SER A 125 -19.33 14.65 0.56
N HIS A 126 -19.73 15.78 1.14
CA HIS A 126 -20.04 15.87 2.56
C HIS A 126 -21.55 15.97 2.73
N GLN A 127 -22.09 15.20 3.63
CA GLN A 127 -23.51 15.22 3.96
C GLN A 127 -23.77 15.90 5.29
#